data_0151bcb62c0c4b185471bf09b45aae48
#
_entry.id   0151bcb62c0c4b185471bf09b45aae48
#
_cell.length_a   1.000
_cell.length_b   1.000
_cell.length_c   1.000
_cell.angle_alpha   90.00
_cell.angle_beta   90.00
_cell.angle_gamma   90.00
#
_symmetry.space_group_name_H-M   'P 1'
#
loop_
_entity.id
_entity.type
_entity.pdbx_description
1 polymer ?
#
loop_
_entity_poly.entity_id
_entity_poly.type
_entity_poly.pdbx_seq_one_letter_code
_entity_poly.pdbx_strand_id
1 'polypeptide(L)'
;MITGTKKIIIGGKGGVRTAAIGGDAPVSIQTMWKQPLTAGSLDTVVREIAVLEQLGCDVLRFAVPDMESAEAFVQLTSMTAMPLVADIHFDYRLALRCMDGCAAKIRINPGNIGTEDRVNAVIEKARATGTAIRIGVNSGSIPSDLRNRMQQEIRDGRNSEEARSSALVDTAYRETAFFDERNFDRFIVSMKASSVKETVLANELFASKSAVPLHLGVTEAGPLVSGIVKSTLAFSRLLEQNIGATVRVSLSDTMENEVLAAREILTECGLRHGGVRLVSCPRCGRNGFDVHAFVQRWQHKLFAEKKDITVAVMGCAVNGPGEGKFADLGITGAEDFILLFKRGVIVQRINMQGLSKAEKNAAADAAFEKELNSL
;
A
#
# COMPACT_ATOMS: atom_id res chain seq x y z
N MET A 1 -5.55 21.29 16.71
CA MET A 1 -5.41 20.01 15.97
C MET A 1 -5.56 18.90 16.98
N ILE A 2 -6.33 17.85 16.66
CA ILE A 2 -6.43 16.67 17.50
C ILE A 2 -5.08 15.96 17.38
N THR A 3 -4.32 15.90 18.46
CA THR A 3 -3.03 15.23 18.51
C THR A 3 -3.27 13.73 18.73
N GLY A 4 -3.05 12.94 17.69
CA GLY A 4 -3.16 11.48 17.72
C GLY A 4 -4.52 10.93 17.33
N THR A 5 -4.52 9.86 16.55
CA THR A 5 -5.73 9.10 16.21
C THR A 5 -5.95 7.95 17.19
N LYS A 6 -7.17 7.41 17.25
CA LYS A 6 -7.45 6.16 17.97
C LYS A 6 -6.56 5.03 17.42
N LYS A 7 -6.12 4.13 18.27
CA LYS A 7 -5.39 2.91 17.87
C LYS A 7 -6.35 1.74 17.75
N ILE A 8 -6.41 1.14 16.57
CA ILE A 8 -7.29 0.01 16.26
C ILE A 8 -6.44 -1.21 15.94
N ILE A 9 -6.67 -2.29 16.68
CA ILE A 9 -6.01 -3.56 16.42
C ILE A 9 -6.89 -4.40 15.50
N ILE A 10 -6.31 -4.93 14.44
CA ILE A 10 -6.94 -5.86 13.49
C ILE A 10 -6.23 -7.21 13.50
N GLY A 11 -6.92 -8.28 13.11
CA GLY A 11 -6.37 -9.66 13.16
C GLY A 11 -6.28 -10.24 14.57
N GLY A 12 -5.33 -11.11 14.81
CA GLY A 12 -5.10 -11.75 16.12
C GLY A 12 -6.00 -12.95 16.43
N LYS A 13 -6.62 -13.55 15.41
CA LYS A 13 -7.48 -14.73 15.53
C LYS A 13 -7.05 -15.82 14.56
N GLY A 14 -7.24 -17.07 14.93
CA GLY A 14 -7.04 -18.22 14.04
C GLY A 14 -5.67 -18.30 13.38
N GLY A 15 -4.61 -17.80 14.02
CA GLY A 15 -3.27 -17.74 13.43
C GLY A 15 -2.98 -16.48 12.60
N VAL A 16 -3.98 -15.62 12.34
CA VAL A 16 -3.78 -14.34 11.68
C VAL A 16 -3.00 -13.39 12.62
N ARG A 17 -1.90 -12.82 12.15
CA ARG A 17 -1.13 -11.85 12.94
C ARG A 17 -1.93 -10.59 13.26
N THR A 18 -1.59 -9.94 14.35
CA THR A 18 -2.14 -8.62 14.68
C THR A 18 -1.46 -7.52 13.87
N ALA A 19 -2.23 -6.52 13.47
CA ALA A 19 -1.70 -5.25 12.98
C ALA A 19 -2.41 -4.11 13.70
N ALA A 20 -1.65 -3.08 14.09
CA ALA A 20 -2.18 -1.87 14.69
C ALA A 20 -2.34 -0.79 13.61
N ILE A 21 -3.46 -0.06 13.64
CA ILE A 21 -3.77 1.02 12.72
C ILE A 21 -4.10 2.28 13.53
N GLY A 22 -3.41 3.37 13.27
CA GLY A 22 -3.56 4.63 14.01
C GLY A 22 -2.83 4.64 15.35
N GLY A 23 -3.02 5.69 16.13
CA GLY A 23 -2.23 5.95 17.33
C GLY A 23 -0.76 6.17 16.99
N ASP A 24 0.09 5.47 17.70
CA ASP A 24 1.55 5.43 17.53
C ASP A 24 2.06 4.34 16.57
N ALA A 25 1.13 3.61 15.93
CA ALA A 25 1.49 2.50 15.04
C ALA A 25 2.08 3.02 13.71
N PRO A 26 3.05 2.30 13.13
CA PRO A 26 3.55 2.62 11.79
C PRO A 26 2.43 2.62 10.75
N VAL A 27 2.56 3.48 9.74
CA VAL A 27 1.61 3.52 8.62
C VAL A 27 1.67 2.20 7.83
N SER A 28 0.53 1.49 7.76
CA SER A 28 0.46 0.19 7.11
C SER A 28 0.24 0.31 5.61
N ILE A 29 0.87 -0.58 4.84
CA ILE A 29 0.66 -0.73 3.40
C ILE A 29 -0.40 -1.79 3.16
N GLN A 30 -1.47 -1.39 2.47
CA GLN A 30 -2.51 -2.31 2.00
C GLN A 30 -2.52 -2.33 0.48
N THR A 31 -2.62 -3.53 -0.13
CA THR A 31 -3.00 -3.65 -1.54
C THR A 31 -4.30 -4.42 -1.70
N MET A 32 -4.72 -4.69 -2.93
CA MET A 32 -5.96 -5.38 -3.23
C MET A 32 -5.72 -6.48 -4.25
N TRP A 33 -6.20 -7.66 -3.94
CA TRP A 33 -6.22 -8.79 -4.86
C TRP A 33 -7.00 -8.46 -6.12
N LYS A 34 -6.45 -8.80 -7.28
CA LYS A 34 -6.98 -8.34 -8.60
C LYS A 34 -7.73 -9.41 -9.39
N GLN A 35 -7.70 -10.65 -8.93
CA GLN A 35 -8.37 -11.77 -9.58
C GLN A 35 -9.61 -12.22 -8.77
N PRO A 36 -10.56 -12.94 -9.36
CA PRO A 36 -11.60 -13.62 -8.61
C PRO A 36 -11.00 -14.57 -7.56
N LEU A 37 -11.58 -14.62 -6.37
CA LEU A 37 -11.18 -15.54 -5.31
C LEU A 37 -12.07 -16.78 -5.37
N THR A 38 -11.50 -17.93 -5.63
CA THR A 38 -12.17 -19.23 -5.71
C THR A 38 -11.44 -20.29 -4.89
N ALA A 39 -12.14 -21.34 -4.48
CA ALA A 39 -11.52 -22.43 -3.72
C ALA A 39 -10.33 -23.08 -4.47
N GLY A 40 -10.42 -23.17 -5.81
CA GLY A 40 -9.36 -23.76 -6.64
C GLY A 40 -8.10 -22.89 -6.77
N SER A 41 -8.16 -21.63 -6.39
CA SER A 41 -7.02 -20.69 -6.50
C SER A 41 -6.23 -20.51 -5.19
N LEU A 42 -6.68 -21.05 -4.07
CA LEU A 42 -6.17 -20.71 -2.74
C LEU A 42 -4.67 -20.95 -2.56
N ASP A 43 -4.13 -22.07 -3.03
CA ASP A 43 -2.69 -22.35 -2.91
C ASP A 43 -1.83 -21.36 -3.72
N THR A 44 -2.33 -20.89 -4.84
CA THR A 44 -1.65 -19.85 -5.63
C THR A 44 -1.74 -18.51 -4.91
N VAL A 45 -2.90 -18.16 -4.37
CA VAL A 45 -3.09 -16.94 -3.58
C VAL A 45 -2.15 -16.90 -2.38
N VAL A 46 -1.99 -18.01 -1.65
CA VAL A 46 -1.08 -18.09 -0.49
C VAL A 46 0.38 -17.83 -0.91
N ARG A 47 0.81 -18.38 -2.04
CA ARG A 47 2.18 -18.11 -2.56
C ARG A 47 2.37 -16.65 -2.92
N GLU A 48 1.40 -16.03 -3.58
CA GLU A 48 1.47 -14.61 -3.93
C GLU A 48 1.39 -13.71 -2.70
N ILE A 49 0.60 -14.06 -1.67
CA ILE A 49 0.60 -13.37 -0.38
C ILE A 49 2.00 -13.35 0.22
N ALA A 50 2.72 -14.48 0.21
CA ALA A 50 4.07 -14.55 0.76
C ALA A 50 5.05 -13.61 0.00
N VAL A 51 4.92 -13.48 -1.32
CA VAL A 51 5.70 -12.51 -2.11
C VAL A 51 5.35 -11.08 -1.70
N LEU A 52 4.08 -10.75 -1.61
CA LEU A 52 3.64 -9.40 -1.21
C LEU A 52 4.11 -9.03 0.20
N GLU A 53 4.11 -9.99 1.15
CA GLU A 53 4.65 -9.80 2.50
C GLU A 53 6.15 -9.48 2.47
N GLN A 54 6.92 -10.22 1.68
CA GLN A 54 8.36 -9.96 1.51
C GLN A 54 8.63 -8.55 0.97
N LEU A 55 7.79 -8.07 0.05
CA LEU A 55 7.88 -6.70 -0.49
C LEU A 55 7.40 -5.63 0.50
N GLY A 56 6.74 -6.01 1.58
CA GLY A 56 6.33 -5.12 2.65
C GLY A 56 4.84 -4.80 2.70
N CYS A 57 3.98 -5.62 2.11
CA CYS A 57 2.54 -5.54 2.29
C CYS A 57 2.16 -5.96 3.72
N ASP A 58 1.39 -5.13 4.41
CA ASP A 58 0.97 -5.38 5.78
C ASP A 58 -0.46 -5.95 5.86
N VAL A 59 -1.30 -5.63 4.87
CA VAL A 59 -2.73 -5.98 4.84
C VAL A 59 -3.15 -6.24 3.39
N LEU A 60 -3.89 -7.31 3.13
CA LEU A 60 -4.40 -7.60 1.79
C LEU A 60 -5.94 -7.59 1.75
N ARG A 61 -6.53 -6.91 0.76
CA ARG A 61 -7.97 -6.79 0.58
C ARG A 61 -8.45 -7.63 -0.61
N PHE A 62 -9.57 -8.33 -0.42
CA PHE A 62 -10.24 -9.13 -1.44
C PHE A 62 -11.64 -8.59 -1.70
N ALA A 63 -12.05 -8.50 -2.95
CA ALA A 63 -13.45 -8.33 -3.30
C ALA A 63 -14.21 -9.63 -2.99
N VAL A 64 -15.36 -9.50 -2.35
CA VAL A 64 -16.24 -10.63 -2.02
C VAL A 64 -17.63 -10.32 -2.57
N PRO A 65 -17.88 -10.61 -3.85
CA PRO A 65 -19.15 -10.26 -4.52
C PRO A 65 -20.30 -11.23 -4.22
N ASP A 66 -20.01 -12.48 -3.82
CA ASP A 66 -20.96 -13.57 -3.65
C ASP A 66 -20.55 -14.53 -2.53
N MET A 67 -21.40 -15.53 -2.23
CA MET A 67 -21.17 -16.48 -1.14
C MET A 67 -20.03 -17.45 -1.45
N GLU A 68 -19.81 -17.81 -2.71
CA GLU A 68 -18.68 -18.67 -3.09
C GLU A 68 -17.35 -18.00 -2.76
N SER A 69 -17.20 -16.73 -3.13
CA SER A 69 -16.03 -15.93 -2.76
C SER A 69 -15.90 -15.76 -1.24
N ALA A 70 -17.01 -15.63 -0.50
CA ALA A 70 -17.00 -15.53 0.96
C ALA A 70 -16.51 -16.85 1.60
N GLU A 71 -16.95 -18.01 1.11
CA GLU A 71 -16.45 -19.30 1.57
C GLU A 71 -14.96 -19.50 1.27
N ALA A 72 -14.51 -19.14 0.07
CA ALA A 72 -13.11 -19.17 -0.30
C ALA A 72 -12.28 -18.21 0.58
N PHE A 73 -12.81 -17.02 0.88
CA PHE A 73 -12.16 -16.06 1.78
C PHE A 73 -12.01 -16.63 3.21
N VAL A 74 -13.05 -17.27 3.75
CA VAL A 74 -13.00 -17.91 5.07
C VAL A 74 -11.93 -19.00 5.11
N GLN A 75 -11.85 -19.86 4.09
CA GLN A 75 -10.80 -20.87 3.98
C GLN A 75 -9.42 -20.23 3.93
N LEU A 76 -9.24 -19.20 3.11
CA LEU A 76 -7.97 -18.48 2.96
C LEU A 76 -7.48 -17.90 4.29
N THR A 77 -8.37 -17.40 5.16
CA THR A 77 -7.99 -16.84 6.47
C THR A 77 -7.33 -17.87 7.40
N SER A 78 -7.53 -19.16 7.18
CA SER A 78 -6.86 -20.24 7.93
C SER A 78 -5.53 -20.68 7.32
N MET A 79 -5.23 -20.24 6.10
CA MET A 79 -4.05 -20.66 5.32
C MET A 79 -2.91 -19.63 5.36
N THR A 80 -3.14 -18.45 5.90
CA THR A 80 -2.14 -17.37 5.95
C THR A 80 -2.20 -16.58 7.26
N ALA A 81 -1.04 -16.11 7.72
CA ALA A 81 -0.96 -15.18 8.84
C ALA A 81 -1.24 -13.71 8.45
N MET A 82 -1.32 -13.40 7.17
CA MET A 82 -1.60 -12.03 6.68
C MET A 82 -2.97 -11.56 7.15
N PRO A 83 -3.10 -10.34 7.70
CA PRO A 83 -4.40 -9.73 7.97
C PRO A 83 -5.19 -9.49 6.67
N LEU A 84 -6.30 -10.19 6.49
CA LEU A 84 -7.14 -10.10 5.29
C LEU A 84 -8.36 -9.21 5.53
N VAL A 85 -8.73 -8.45 4.49
CA VAL A 85 -9.89 -7.55 4.49
C VAL A 85 -10.89 -8.02 3.45
N ALA A 86 -12.12 -8.29 3.86
CA ALA A 86 -13.22 -8.54 2.92
C ALA A 86 -13.88 -7.22 2.50
N ASP A 87 -13.97 -7.00 1.21
CA ASP A 87 -14.59 -5.82 0.60
C ASP A 87 -16.00 -6.16 0.14
N ILE A 88 -16.98 -5.69 0.90
CA ILE A 88 -18.41 -5.99 0.70
C ILE A 88 -19.11 -4.76 0.16
N HIS A 89 -19.81 -4.90 -0.96
CA HIS A 89 -20.48 -3.79 -1.63
C HIS A 89 -21.95 -3.66 -1.31
N PHE A 90 -22.74 -4.76 -1.34
CA PHE A 90 -24.21 -4.69 -1.26
C PHE A 90 -24.81 -5.68 -0.25
N ASP A 91 -24.37 -6.94 -0.25
CA ASP A 91 -24.99 -7.97 0.58
C ASP A 91 -24.29 -8.09 1.93
N TYR A 92 -24.96 -7.62 3.00
CA TYR A 92 -24.43 -7.68 4.36
C TYR A 92 -24.15 -9.12 4.85
N ARG A 93 -24.86 -10.13 4.32
CA ARG A 93 -24.67 -11.54 4.72
C ARG A 93 -23.27 -12.04 4.39
N LEU A 94 -22.67 -11.52 3.32
CA LEU A 94 -21.28 -11.81 2.96
C LEU A 94 -20.31 -11.28 4.04
N ALA A 95 -20.59 -10.09 4.59
CA ALA A 95 -19.81 -9.56 5.71
C ALA A 95 -19.92 -10.45 6.95
N LEU A 96 -21.14 -10.90 7.29
CA LEU A 96 -21.37 -11.81 8.41
C LEU A 96 -20.59 -13.11 8.22
N ARG A 97 -20.63 -13.69 7.02
CA ARG A 97 -19.92 -14.94 6.71
C ARG A 97 -18.40 -14.78 6.77
N CYS A 98 -17.85 -13.72 6.22
CA CYS A 98 -16.41 -13.45 6.31
C CYS A 98 -15.93 -13.28 7.77
N MET A 99 -16.77 -12.72 8.64
CA MET A 99 -16.48 -12.58 10.08
C MET A 99 -16.61 -13.88 10.87
N ASP A 100 -17.31 -14.90 10.37
CA ASP A 100 -17.27 -16.26 10.94
C ASP A 100 -15.89 -16.92 10.77
N GLY A 101 -15.17 -16.55 9.71
CA GLY A 101 -13.73 -16.81 9.58
C GLY A 101 -12.90 -15.83 10.41
N CYS A 102 -11.63 -15.69 10.05
CA CYS A 102 -10.71 -14.81 10.76
C CYS A 102 -10.46 -13.50 9.99
N ALA A 103 -11.51 -12.92 9.37
CA ALA A 103 -11.41 -11.61 8.72
C ALA A 103 -10.83 -10.57 9.69
N ALA A 104 -9.70 -10.00 9.34
CA ALA A 104 -9.06 -8.97 10.17
C ALA A 104 -9.85 -7.65 10.15
N LYS A 105 -10.49 -7.37 9.03
CA LYS A 105 -11.31 -6.18 8.80
C LYS A 105 -12.34 -6.42 7.70
N ILE A 106 -13.51 -5.80 7.83
CA ILE A 106 -14.51 -5.72 6.75
C ILE A 106 -14.52 -4.31 6.19
N ARG A 107 -14.52 -4.16 4.88
CA ARG A 107 -14.79 -2.87 4.24
C ARG A 107 -16.22 -2.85 3.74
N ILE A 108 -16.96 -1.86 4.16
CA ILE A 108 -18.31 -1.57 3.66
C ILE A 108 -18.46 -0.10 3.27
N ASN A 109 -19.49 0.18 2.51
CA ASN A 109 -20.08 1.49 2.40
C ASN A 109 -21.50 1.36 2.99
N PRO A 110 -21.77 1.91 4.18
CA PRO A 110 -23.05 1.74 4.85
C PRO A 110 -24.24 2.13 3.96
N GLY A 111 -24.11 3.22 3.19
CA GLY A 111 -25.14 3.64 2.23
C GLY A 111 -25.48 2.63 1.13
N ASN A 112 -24.58 1.67 0.84
CA ASN A 112 -24.81 0.62 -0.15
C ASN A 112 -25.32 -0.70 0.47
N ILE A 113 -25.09 -0.92 1.75
CA ILE A 113 -25.49 -2.15 2.46
C ILE A 113 -27.01 -2.22 2.60
N GLY A 114 -27.68 -1.08 2.63
CA GLY A 114 -29.15 -0.98 2.64
C GLY A 114 -29.71 -0.40 3.95
N THR A 115 -30.71 -1.09 4.55
CA THR A 115 -31.39 -0.57 5.74
C THR A 115 -30.49 -0.54 6.97
N GLU A 116 -30.85 0.30 7.96
CA GLU A 116 -30.14 0.38 9.23
C GLU A 116 -30.00 -0.96 9.95
N ASP A 117 -31.03 -1.81 9.91
CA ASP A 117 -31.00 -3.15 10.52
C ASP A 117 -29.89 -4.04 9.94
N ARG A 118 -29.61 -3.93 8.64
CA ARG A 118 -28.53 -4.68 7.99
C ARG A 118 -27.16 -4.18 8.43
N VAL A 119 -26.98 -2.86 8.55
CA VAL A 119 -25.74 -2.27 9.08
C VAL A 119 -25.58 -2.62 10.56
N ASN A 120 -26.66 -2.60 11.35
CA ASN A 120 -26.68 -3.03 12.74
C ASN A 120 -26.22 -4.49 12.87
N ALA A 121 -26.74 -5.40 12.04
CA ALA A 121 -26.30 -6.80 12.06
C ALA A 121 -24.79 -6.95 11.79
N VAL A 122 -24.23 -6.15 10.88
CA VAL A 122 -22.76 -6.12 10.64
C VAL A 122 -22.01 -5.60 11.86
N ILE A 123 -22.47 -4.52 12.49
CA ILE A 123 -21.85 -3.94 13.69
C ILE A 123 -21.86 -4.94 14.85
N GLU A 124 -23.01 -5.57 15.14
CA GLU A 124 -23.13 -6.54 16.22
C GLU A 124 -22.24 -7.77 15.98
N LYS A 125 -22.19 -8.28 14.76
CA LYS A 125 -21.28 -9.37 14.40
C LYS A 125 -19.81 -8.94 14.55
N ALA A 126 -19.46 -7.73 14.10
CA ALA A 126 -18.10 -7.20 14.25
C ALA A 126 -17.71 -7.04 15.72
N ARG A 127 -18.65 -6.60 16.58
CA ARG A 127 -18.48 -6.52 18.03
C ARG A 127 -18.21 -7.90 18.63
N ALA A 128 -19.07 -8.87 18.32
CA ALA A 128 -18.95 -10.24 18.83
C ALA A 128 -17.66 -10.94 18.40
N THR A 129 -17.23 -10.69 17.17
CA THR A 129 -16.00 -11.27 16.61
C THR A 129 -14.75 -10.42 16.85
N GLY A 130 -14.88 -9.17 17.34
CA GLY A 130 -13.77 -8.23 17.48
C GLY A 130 -13.15 -7.84 16.14
N THR A 131 -13.90 -7.93 15.03
CA THR A 131 -13.44 -7.53 13.69
C THR A 131 -13.58 -6.02 13.54
N ALA A 132 -12.60 -5.36 12.94
CA ALA A 132 -12.69 -3.93 12.64
C ALA A 132 -13.51 -3.68 11.36
N ILE A 133 -14.10 -2.50 11.24
CA ILE A 133 -14.83 -2.07 10.05
C ILE A 133 -14.10 -0.91 9.39
N ARG A 134 -14.00 -0.89 8.06
CA ARG A 134 -13.62 0.29 7.32
C ARG A 134 -14.83 0.86 6.59
N ILE A 135 -15.18 2.07 6.93
CA ILE A 135 -16.19 2.87 6.24
C ILE A 135 -15.52 3.48 5.00
N GLY A 136 -16.01 3.10 3.82
CA GLY A 136 -15.43 3.56 2.54
C GLY A 136 -16.33 4.56 1.85
N VAL A 137 -15.97 5.83 1.89
CA VAL A 137 -16.64 6.91 1.17
C VAL A 137 -15.88 7.25 -0.10
N ASN A 138 -16.58 7.37 -1.21
CA ASN A 138 -16.05 7.85 -2.48
C ASN A 138 -17.08 8.75 -3.18
N SER A 139 -16.67 9.44 -4.23
CA SER A 139 -17.50 10.41 -4.94
C SER A 139 -18.83 9.79 -5.46
N GLY A 140 -18.82 8.50 -5.83
CA GLY A 140 -20.03 7.79 -6.30
C GLY A 140 -21.02 7.43 -5.21
N SER A 141 -20.61 7.48 -3.92
CA SER A 141 -21.45 7.09 -2.78
C SER A 141 -22.03 8.27 -1.99
N ILE A 142 -21.85 9.49 -2.47
CA ILE A 142 -22.42 10.68 -1.82
C ILE A 142 -23.96 10.61 -1.89
N PRO A 143 -24.68 10.70 -0.74
CA PRO A 143 -26.13 10.72 -0.68
C PRO A 143 -26.74 11.81 -1.54
N SER A 144 -27.96 11.59 -2.03
CA SER A 144 -28.64 12.48 -2.99
C SER A 144 -28.82 13.90 -2.46
N ASP A 145 -29.18 14.06 -1.19
CA ASP A 145 -29.34 15.36 -0.53
C ASP A 145 -28.02 16.16 -0.49
N LEU A 146 -26.91 15.50 -0.10
CA LEU A 146 -25.58 16.12 -0.08
C LEU A 146 -25.10 16.42 -1.50
N ARG A 147 -25.41 15.54 -2.46
CA ARG A 147 -25.08 15.75 -3.87
C ARG A 147 -25.82 16.96 -4.45
N ASN A 148 -27.10 17.09 -4.15
CA ASN A 148 -27.92 18.23 -4.61
C ASN A 148 -27.40 19.54 -4.02
N ARG A 149 -27.07 19.55 -2.70
CA ARG A 149 -26.48 20.73 -2.04
C ARG A 149 -25.13 21.09 -2.68
N MET A 150 -24.25 20.13 -2.87
CA MET A 150 -22.96 20.34 -3.54
C MET A 150 -23.12 20.93 -4.95
N GLN A 151 -24.08 20.42 -5.75
CA GLN A 151 -24.33 20.94 -7.08
C GLN A 151 -24.87 22.37 -7.05
N GLN A 152 -25.70 22.70 -6.06
CA GLN A 152 -26.20 24.07 -5.88
C GLN A 152 -25.07 25.03 -5.50
N GLU A 153 -24.23 24.63 -4.54
CA GLU A 153 -23.06 25.45 -4.13
C GLU A 153 -22.10 25.74 -5.30
N ILE A 154 -21.91 24.76 -6.21
CA ILE A 154 -21.10 24.95 -7.43
C ILE A 154 -21.75 25.94 -8.39
N ARG A 155 -23.08 25.85 -8.58
CA ARG A 155 -23.83 26.81 -9.40
C ARG A 155 -23.80 28.22 -8.84
N ASP A 156 -23.76 28.36 -7.51
CA ASP A 156 -23.67 29.63 -6.77
C ASP A 156 -22.24 30.18 -6.73
N GLY A 157 -21.29 29.54 -7.45
CA GLY A 157 -19.92 30.04 -7.64
C GLY A 157 -18.87 29.48 -6.67
N ARG A 158 -19.22 28.52 -5.79
CA ARG A 158 -18.22 27.84 -4.95
C ARG A 158 -17.26 27.02 -5.82
N ASN A 159 -15.98 26.98 -5.44
CA ASN A 159 -15.00 26.13 -6.14
C ASN A 159 -15.46 24.66 -6.10
N SER A 160 -15.46 24.03 -7.27
CA SER A 160 -16.02 22.68 -7.46
C SER A 160 -15.26 21.60 -6.68
N GLU A 161 -13.93 21.73 -6.53
CA GLU A 161 -13.13 20.77 -5.75
C GLU A 161 -13.41 20.89 -4.25
N GLU A 162 -13.58 22.14 -3.76
CA GLU A 162 -13.94 22.39 -2.37
C GLU A 162 -15.35 21.89 -2.03
N ALA A 163 -16.32 22.13 -2.91
CA ALA A 163 -17.68 21.65 -2.73
C ALA A 163 -17.74 20.11 -2.72
N ARG A 164 -17.01 19.43 -3.63
CA ARG A 164 -16.92 17.96 -3.67
C ARG A 164 -16.22 17.41 -2.43
N SER A 165 -15.13 18.03 -1.99
CA SER A 165 -14.42 17.64 -0.77
C SER A 165 -15.31 17.76 0.46
N SER A 166 -16.06 18.86 0.59
CA SER A 166 -17.02 19.05 1.69
C SER A 166 -18.10 17.98 1.69
N ALA A 167 -18.68 17.66 0.52
CA ALA A 167 -19.70 16.62 0.41
C ALA A 167 -19.18 15.22 0.80
N LEU A 168 -17.92 14.90 0.47
CA LEU A 168 -17.26 13.68 0.92
C LEU A 168 -17.11 13.64 2.44
N VAL A 169 -16.69 14.75 3.04
CA VAL A 169 -16.51 14.88 4.50
C VAL A 169 -17.86 14.79 5.22
N ASP A 170 -18.88 15.48 4.74
CA ASP A 170 -20.22 15.43 5.33
C ASP A 170 -20.80 14.02 5.26
N THR A 171 -20.55 13.29 4.14
CA THR A 171 -20.91 11.88 4.04
C THR A 171 -20.17 11.04 5.08
N ALA A 172 -18.86 11.24 5.22
CA ALA A 172 -18.06 10.52 6.22
C ALA A 172 -18.53 10.79 7.65
N TYR A 173 -18.86 12.04 8.00
CA TYR A 173 -19.41 12.35 9.32
C TYR A 173 -20.78 11.71 9.56
N ARG A 174 -21.66 11.71 8.58
CA ARG A 174 -22.95 11.02 8.68
C ARG A 174 -22.78 9.52 8.95
N GLU A 175 -21.89 8.89 8.21
CA GLU A 175 -21.62 7.47 8.39
C GLU A 175 -20.92 7.16 9.72
N THR A 176 -19.98 7.98 10.16
CA THR A 176 -19.31 7.76 11.46
C THR A 176 -20.24 8.00 12.64
N ALA A 177 -21.12 9.01 12.59
CA ALA A 177 -22.11 9.25 13.63
C ALA A 177 -23.02 8.02 13.84
N PHE A 178 -23.39 7.33 12.77
CA PHE A 178 -24.18 6.09 12.87
C PHE A 178 -23.48 5.01 13.69
N PHE A 179 -22.14 4.88 13.57
CA PHE A 179 -21.33 3.92 14.35
C PHE A 179 -21.13 4.39 15.79
N ASP A 180 -20.90 5.69 15.99
CA ASP A 180 -20.72 6.28 17.33
C ASP A 180 -22.01 6.16 18.17
N GLU A 181 -23.19 6.39 17.60
CA GLU A 181 -24.51 6.20 18.27
C GLU A 181 -24.72 4.75 18.74
N ARG A 182 -24.08 3.79 18.10
CA ARG A 182 -24.10 2.38 18.47
C ARG A 182 -22.94 1.96 19.37
N ASN A 183 -22.16 2.91 19.86
CA ASN A 183 -20.98 2.67 20.68
C ASN A 183 -20.02 1.65 20.06
N PHE A 184 -19.82 1.74 18.72
CA PHE A 184 -18.85 0.91 18.00
C PHE A 184 -17.69 1.79 17.56
N ASP A 185 -16.52 1.62 18.16
CA ASP A 185 -15.34 2.47 17.98
C ASP A 185 -14.19 1.80 17.17
N ARG A 186 -14.36 0.53 16.79
CA ARG A 186 -13.34 -0.21 16.03
C ARG A 186 -13.50 -0.01 14.51
N PHE A 187 -13.49 1.23 14.09
CA PHE A 187 -13.61 1.55 12.66
C PHE A 187 -12.56 2.54 12.15
N ILE A 188 -12.35 2.50 10.86
CA ILE A 188 -11.41 3.30 10.09
C ILE A 188 -12.20 3.94 8.96
N VAL A 189 -11.88 5.17 8.57
CA VAL A 189 -12.55 5.86 7.46
C VAL A 189 -11.62 5.98 6.26
N SER A 190 -12.16 5.87 5.06
CA SER A 190 -11.46 6.25 3.83
C SER A 190 -12.34 7.17 2.98
N MET A 191 -11.81 8.32 2.63
CA MET A 191 -12.42 9.27 1.70
C MET A 191 -11.50 9.39 0.49
N LYS A 192 -12.01 9.00 -0.68
CA LYS A 192 -11.19 8.92 -1.89
C LYS A 192 -11.85 9.64 -3.05
N ALA A 193 -11.06 10.42 -3.76
CA ALA A 193 -11.41 11.02 -5.04
C ALA A 193 -10.34 10.67 -6.08
N SER A 194 -10.61 10.91 -7.36
CA SER A 194 -9.64 10.79 -8.45
C SER A 194 -8.72 12.02 -8.58
N SER A 195 -9.14 13.17 -8.01
CA SER A 195 -8.33 14.37 -7.87
C SER A 195 -7.47 14.30 -6.61
N VAL A 196 -6.19 14.63 -6.75
CA VAL A 196 -5.25 14.79 -5.62
C VAL A 196 -5.75 15.85 -4.66
N LYS A 197 -6.16 17.02 -5.18
CA LYS A 197 -6.61 18.15 -4.36
C LYS A 197 -7.87 17.82 -3.56
N GLU A 198 -8.87 17.18 -4.18
CA GLU A 198 -10.08 16.74 -3.48
C GLU A 198 -9.76 15.69 -2.39
N THR A 199 -8.88 14.73 -2.70
CA THR A 199 -8.44 13.72 -1.73
C THR A 199 -7.76 14.37 -0.53
N VAL A 200 -6.84 15.29 -0.77
CA VAL A 200 -6.12 16.01 0.30
C VAL A 200 -7.08 16.84 1.14
N LEU A 201 -7.86 17.71 0.52
CA LEU A 201 -8.81 18.59 1.24
C LEU A 201 -9.81 17.79 2.08
N ALA A 202 -10.39 16.71 1.54
CA ALA A 202 -11.36 15.91 2.29
C ALA A 202 -10.71 15.27 3.53
N ASN A 203 -9.51 14.73 3.41
CA ASN A 203 -8.83 14.10 4.54
C ASN A 203 -8.34 15.13 5.57
N GLU A 204 -7.85 16.31 5.15
CA GLU A 204 -7.49 17.43 6.05
C GLU A 204 -8.71 17.93 6.83
N LEU A 205 -9.83 18.18 6.15
CA LEU A 205 -11.07 18.66 6.79
C LEU A 205 -11.61 17.64 7.80
N PHE A 206 -11.61 16.36 7.47
CA PHE A 206 -12.07 15.32 8.40
C PHE A 206 -11.14 15.19 9.61
N ALA A 207 -9.82 15.12 9.38
CA ALA A 207 -8.84 15.00 10.45
C ALA A 207 -8.81 16.18 11.39
N SER A 208 -9.27 17.37 10.94
CA SER A 208 -9.35 18.57 11.82
C SER A 208 -10.36 18.44 12.97
N LYS A 209 -11.33 17.51 12.85
CA LYS A 209 -12.46 17.35 13.81
C LYS A 209 -12.66 15.91 14.28
N SER A 210 -11.88 14.95 13.79
CA SER A 210 -12.06 13.53 14.11
C SER A 210 -10.73 12.85 14.42
N ALA A 211 -10.71 12.04 15.49
CA ALA A 211 -9.57 11.18 15.84
C ALA A 211 -9.66 9.77 15.22
N VAL A 212 -10.58 9.53 14.30
CA VAL A 212 -10.73 8.26 13.61
C VAL A 212 -9.55 8.05 12.64
N PRO A 213 -8.87 6.88 12.65
CA PRO A 213 -7.78 6.61 11.73
C PRO A 213 -8.23 6.64 10.27
N LEU A 214 -7.42 7.22 9.40
CA LEU A 214 -7.71 7.35 7.98
C LEU A 214 -6.94 6.34 7.13
N HIS A 215 -7.63 5.76 6.15
CA HIS A 215 -7.04 4.98 5.07
C HIS A 215 -6.92 5.84 3.83
N LEU A 216 -5.69 6.22 3.47
CA LEU A 216 -5.41 7.08 2.34
C LEU A 216 -5.37 6.30 1.01
N GLY A 217 -5.78 6.96 -0.04
CA GLY A 217 -5.67 6.46 -1.41
C GLY A 217 -6.30 7.43 -2.40
N VAL A 218 -5.74 7.50 -3.59
CA VAL A 218 -6.36 8.17 -4.74
C VAL A 218 -7.08 7.10 -5.55
N THR A 219 -8.37 7.27 -5.82
CA THR A 219 -9.13 6.32 -6.66
C THR A 219 -8.90 6.61 -8.13
N GLU A 220 -8.95 5.56 -8.97
CA GLU A 220 -8.75 5.73 -10.43
C GLU A 220 -7.46 6.50 -10.75
N ALA A 221 -6.38 6.21 -10.02
CA ALA A 221 -5.14 6.97 -10.16
C ALA A 221 -4.48 6.77 -11.55
N GLY A 222 -4.78 5.65 -12.22
CA GLY A 222 -4.33 5.38 -13.59
C GLY A 222 -3.18 4.38 -13.69
N PRO A 223 -2.45 4.36 -14.83
CA PRO A 223 -1.31 3.48 -15.02
C PRO A 223 -0.14 3.86 -14.10
N LEU A 224 0.90 3.03 -14.10
CA LEU A 224 2.03 3.05 -13.17
C LEU A 224 2.54 4.47 -12.87
N VAL A 225 2.99 5.21 -13.87
CA VAL A 225 3.60 6.54 -13.66
C VAL A 225 2.59 7.55 -13.11
N SER A 226 1.41 7.67 -13.74
CA SER A 226 0.38 8.62 -13.30
C SER A 226 -0.12 8.31 -11.90
N GLY A 227 -0.31 7.01 -11.60
CA GLY A 227 -0.80 6.57 -10.31
C GLY A 227 0.21 6.80 -9.18
N ILE A 228 1.50 6.56 -9.42
CA ILE A 228 2.57 6.88 -8.48
C ILE A 228 2.62 8.39 -8.21
N VAL A 229 2.65 9.21 -9.26
CA VAL A 229 2.71 10.68 -9.11
C VAL A 229 1.54 11.22 -8.28
N LYS A 230 0.31 10.81 -8.61
CA LYS A 230 -0.88 11.25 -7.86
C LYS A 230 -0.83 10.78 -6.40
N SER A 231 -0.46 9.53 -6.16
CA SER A 231 -0.38 8.96 -4.81
C SER A 231 0.71 9.64 -3.98
N THR A 232 1.88 9.89 -4.56
CA THR A 232 2.98 10.61 -3.90
C THR A 232 2.55 12.01 -3.47
N LEU A 233 1.95 12.79 -4.39
CA LEU A 233 1.49 14.15 -4.08
C LEU A 233 0.42 14.20 -2.97
N ALA A 234 -0.51 13.23 -2.97
CA ALA A 234 -1.55 13.19 -1.95
C ALA A 234 -0.99 12.71 -0.60
N PHE A 235 -0.18 11.64 -0.61
CA PHE A 235 0.28 11.01 0.62
C PHE A 235 1.34 11.85 1.32
N SER A 236 2.36 12.39 0.63
CA SER A 236 3.38 13.23 1.25
C SER A 236 2.75 14.40 1.99
N ARG A 237 1.83 15.12 1.33
CA ARG A 237 1.15 16.26 1.95
C ARG A 237 0.33 15.90 3.19
N LEU A 238 -0.36 14.76 3.19
CA LEU A 238 -1.18 14.33 4.33
C LEU A 238 -0.31 13.74 5.44
N LEU A 239 0.67 12.92 5.09
CA LEU A 239 1.55 12.24 6.05
C LEU A 239 2.46 13.22 6.80
N GLU A 240 2.94 14.29 6.16
CA GLU A 240 3.67 15.38 6.81
C GLU A 240 2.86 16.07 7.92
N GLN A 241 1.53 16.03 7.82
CA GLN A 241 0.60 16.53 8.84
C GLN A 241 0.16 15.44 9.83
N ASN A 242 0.77 14.26 9.82
CA ASN A 242 0.37 13.08 10.59
C ASN A 242 -1.07 12.62 10.28
N ILE A 243 -1.55 12.85 9.06
CA ILE A 243 -2.85 12.39 8.58
C ILE A 243 -2.66 11.14 7.74
N GLY A 244 -3.21 10.01 8.20
CA GLY A 244 -3.12 8.72 7.52
C GLY A 244 -2.48 7.63 8.37
N ALA A 245 -3.21 6.55 8.57
CA ALA A 245 -2.78 5.40 9.36
C ALA A 245 -2.53 4.15 8.50
N THR A 246 -3.07 4.13 7.29
CA THR A 246 -2.85 3.07 6.31
C THR A 246 -3.01 3.64 4.90
N VAL A 247 -2.21 3.14 3.96
CA VAL A 247 -2.19 3.66 2.59
C VAL A 247 -2.44 2.56 1.57
N ARG A 248 -3.03 2.92 0.41
CA ARG A 248 -3.06 2.09 -0.78
C ARG A 248 -2.79 2.93 -2.02
N VAL A 249 -1.72 2.62 -2.72
CA VAL A 249 -1.51 3.06 -4.10
C VAL A 249 -2.39 2.21 -5.01
N SER A 250 -3.23 2.84 -5.85
CA SER A 250 -4.16 2.12 -6.74
C SER A 250 -3.69 2.28 -8.18
N LEU A 251 -3.20 1.20 -8.77
CA LEU A 251 -2.63 1.20 -10.12
C LEU A 251 -3.39 0.27 -11.06
N SER A 252 -3.50 0.66 -12.33
CA SER A 252 -3.78 -0.28 -13.42
C SER A 252 -2.49 -1.03 -13.79
N ASP A 253 -1.95 -1.79 -12.81
CA ASP A 253 -0.67 -2.49 -12.85
C ASP A 253 -0.68 -3.66 -11.85
N THR A 254 0.47 -4.29 -11.57
CA THR A 254 0.60 -5.42 -10.63
C THR A 254 0.40 -4.98 -9.16
N MET A 255 0.11 -5.93 -8.29
CA MET A 255 0.01 -5.68 -6.84
C MET A 255 1.38 -5.38 -6.24
N GLU A 256 2.42 -6.01 -6.75
CA GLU A 256 3.81 -5.78 -6.35
C GLU A 256 4.20 -4.31 -6.55
N ASN A 257 3.88 -3.75 -7.72
CA ASN A 257 4.14 -2.34 -8.02
C ASN A 257 3.32 -1.40 -7.12
N GLU A 258 2.09 -1.76 -6.73
CA GLU A 258 1.32 -0.99 -5.71
C GLU A 258 2.04 -0.98 -4.36
N VAL A 259 2.55 -2.14 -3.92
CA VAL A 259 3.26 -2.28 -2.63
C VAL A 259 4.60 -1.56 -2.67
N LEU A 260 5.39 -1.74 -3.73
CA LEU A 260 6.68 -1.07 -3.89
C LEU A 260 6.52 0.45 -3.92
N ALA A 261 5.57 0.96 -4.71
CA ALA A 261 5.30 2.40 -4.75
C ALA A 261 4.89 2.96 -3.37
N ALA A 262 4.02 2.25 -2.64
CA ALA A 262 3.62 2.66 -1.30
C ALA A 262 4.81 2.64 -0.33
N ARG A 263 5.68 1.62 -0.40
CA ARG A 263 6.89 1.52 0.41
C ARG A 263 7.86 2.66 0.13
N GLU A 264 8.16 2.95 -1.13
CA GLU A 264 9.04 4.05 -1.51
C GLU A 264 8.49 5.40 -1.02
N ILE A 265 7.18 5.65 -1.21
CA ILE A 265 6.55 6.88 -0.70
C ILE A 265 6.70 6.99 0.83
N LEU A 266 6.44 5.93 1.58
CA LEU A 266 6.57 5.95 3.05
C LEU A 266 8.03 6.10 3.50
N THR A 267 8.98 5.51 2.76
CA THR A 267 10.43 5.66 3.03
C THR A 267 10.88 7.10 2.80
N GLU A 268 10.50 7.72 1.69
CA GLU A 268 10.84 9.11 1.39
C GLU A 268 10.13 10.11 2.32
N CYS A 269 8.97 9.75 2.89
CA CYS A 269 8.32 10.51 3.96
C CYS A 269 8.94 10.27 5.36
N GLY A 270 9.96 9.43 5.49
CA GLY A 270 10.59 9.10 6.78
C GLY A 270 9.72 8.25 7.72
N LEU A 271 8.68 7.60 7.21
CA LEU A 271 7.70 6.82 7.98
C LEU A 271 7.91 5.31 7.90
N ARG A 272 8.81 4.86 7.05
CA ARG A 272 9.20 3.45 6.96
C ARG A 272 10.72 3.36 6.93
N HIS A 273 11.26 2.60 7.85
CA HIS A 273 12.70 2.36 8.00
C HIS A 273 13.00 0.90 7.73
N GLY A 274 14.27 0.64 7.36
CA GLY A 274 14.76 -0.70 7.07
C GLY A 274 14.48 -1.18 5.65
N GLY A 275 15.20 -2.23 5.25
CA GLY A 275 15.22 -2.74 3.89
C GLY A 275 16.24 -2.04 3.01
N VAL A 276 16.33 -2.47 1.75
CA VAL A 276 17.31 -1.92 0.81
C VAL A 276 16.81 -0.60 0.20
N ARG A 277 17.64 0.43 0.31
CA ARG A 277 17.53 1.65 -0.51
C ARG A 277 18.35 1.45 -1.79
N LEU A 278 17.69 1.42 -2.93
CA LEU A 278 18.32 1.23 -4.23
C LEU A 278 18.60 2.57 -4.91
N VAL A 279 19.89 2.87 -5.15
CA VAL A 279 20.34 4.03 -5.92
C VAL A 279 20.88 3.54 -7.25
N SER A 280 20.39 4.03 -8.38
CA SER A 280 20.82 3.60 -9.69
C SER A 280 21.10 4.78 -10.64
N CYS A 281 22.16 4.64 -11.42
CA CYS A 281 22.55 5.62 -12.43
C CYS A 281 21.58 5.58 -13.63
N PRO A 282 21.10 6.74 -14.14
CA PRO A 282 20.14 6.79 -15.27
C PRO A 282 20.73 6.45 -16.63
N ARG A 283 22.02 6.11 -16.72
CA ARG A 283 22.83 5.88 -17.94
C ARG A 283 23.16 7.18 -18.68
N CYS A 284 24.35 7.23 -19.20
CA CYS A 284 24.83 8.29 -20.11
C CYS A 284 25.77 7.67 -21.16
N GLY A 285 26.33 8.45 -22.06
CA GLY A 285 27.26 7.97 -23.11
C GLY A 285 28.55 7.31 -22.59
N ARG A 286 28.85 7.38 -21.30
CA ARG A 286 30.00 6.72 -20.63
C ARG A 286 29.62 5.35 -20.04
N ASN A 287 28.43 4.85 -20.27
CA ASN A 287 27.92 3.62 -19.68
C ASN A 287 28.67 2.39 -20.20
N GLY A 288 29.37 1.69 -19.31
CA GLY A 288 30.03 0.41 -19.58
C GLY A 288 29.41 -0.78 -18.85
N PHE A 289 28.41 -0.54 -17.99
CA PHE A 289 27.67 -1.54 -17.24
C PHE A 289 26.16 -1.42 -17.49
N ASP A 290 25.49 -2.51 -17.82
CA ASP A 290 24.05 -2.50 -18.11
C ASP A 290 23.20 -2.38 -16.82
N VAL A 291 23.15 -1.16 -16.27
CA VAL A 291 22.40 -0.82 -15.05
C VAL A 291 20.95 -1.25 -15.13
N HIS A 292 20.29 -0.99 -16.26
CA HIS A 292 18.87 -1.27 -16.43
C HIS A 292 18.58 -2.78 -16.32
N ALA A 293 19.32 -3.59 -17.07
CA ALA A 293 19.16 -5.03 -17.02
C ALA A 293 19.53 -5.61 -15.65
N PHE A 294 20.53 -5.06 -14.96
CA PHE A 294 20.88 -5.49 -13.60
C PHE A 294 19.77 -5.14 -12.60
N VAL A 295 19.29 -3.90 -12.59
CA VAL A 295 18.20 -3.47 -11.71
C VAL A 295 16.94 -4.30 -11.95
N GLN A 296 16.55 -4.55 -13.20
CA GLN A 296 15.39 -5.39 -13.51
C GLN A 296 15.49 -6.81 -12.92
N ARG A 297 16.69 -7.41 -12.90
CA ARG A 297 16.89 -8.76 -12.32
C ARG A 297 16.90 -8.74 -10.79
N TRP A 298 17.39 -7.66 -10.18
CA TRP A 298 17.70 -7.61 -8.76
C TRP A 298 16.68 -6.86 -7.91
N GLN A 299 15.91 -5.92 -8.45
CA GLN A 299 15.05 -5.05 -7.68
C GLN A 299 14.09 -5.80 -6.74
N HIS A 300 13.43 -6.88 -7.21
CA HIS A 300 12.51 -7.64 -6.37
C HIS A 300 13.23 -8.35 -5.22
N LYS A 301 14.40 -8.94 -5.48
CA LYS A 301 15.24 -9.57 -4.45
C LYS A 301 15.72 -8.53 -3.42
N LEU A 302 16.20 -7.39 -3.90
CA LEU A 302 16.67 -6.30 -3.04
C LEU A 302 15.54 -5.73 -2.18
N PHE A 303 14.37 -5.52 -2.75
CA PHE A 303 13.23 -5.03 -1.99
C PHE A 303 12.66 -6.06 -0.99
N ALA A 304 12.87 -7.36 -1.22
CA ALA A 304 12.53 -8.42 -0.27
C ALA A 304 13.56 -8.57 0.87
N GLU A 305 14.79 -8.03 0.70
CA GLU A 305 15.85 -8.06 1.70
C GLU A 305 15.46 -7.18 2.91
N LYS A 306 15.69 -7.70 4.13
CA LYS A 306 15.32 -7.02 5.39
C LYS A 306 16.46 -6.17 5.98
N LYS A 307 17.67 -6.28 5.43
CA LYS A 307 18.83 -5.50 5.87
C LYS A 307 18.60 -4.01 5.60
N ASP A 308 18.91 -3.17 6.57
CA ASP A 308 18.86 -1.70 6.40
C ASP A 308 20.17 -1.22 5.75
N ILE A 309 20.21 -1.27 4.43
CA ILE A 309 21.40 -0.96 3.63
C ILE A 309 21.06 -0.14 2.38
N THR A 310 22.04 0.61 1.93
CA THR A 310 21.98 1.28 0.62
C THR A 310 22.78 0.48 -0.40
N VAL A 311 22.15 0.16 -1.52
CA VAL A 311 22.76 -0.50 -2.69
C VAL A 311 22.87 0.49 -3.84
N ALA A 312 24.05 0.60 -4.45
CA ALA A 312 24.30 1.45 -5.61
C ALA A 312 24.58 0.64 -6.88
N VAL A 313 23.85 0.91 -7.94
CA VAL A 313 24.06 0.31 -9.28
C VAL A 313 24.49 1.42 -10.23
N MET A 314 25.78 1.44 -10.59
CA MET A 314 26.39 2.55 -11.32
C MET A 314 26.80 2.15 -12.74
N GLY A 315 26.64 3.07 -13.72
CA GLY A 315 26.83 2.79 -15.13
C GLY A 315 28.28 2.86 -15.62
N CYS A 316 29.20 3.50 -14.91
CA CYS A 316 30.59 3.62 -15.34
C CYS A 316 31.56 3.48 -14.17
N ALA A 317 32.71 2.87 -14.46
CA ALA A 317 33.76 2.62 -13.48
C ALA A 317 34.46 3.89 -13.00
N VAL A 318 34.39 4.98 -13.77
CA VAL A 318 35.09 6.25 -13.46
C VAL A 318 34.42 6.97 -12.29
N ASN A 319 33.13 7.18 -12.39
CA ASN A 319 32.36 7.95 -11.36
C ASN A 319 31.62 7.04 -10.37
N GLY A 320 31.42 5.75 -10.74
CA GLY A 320 30.58 4.83 -9.97
C GLY A 320 30.95 4.74 -8.50
N PRO A 321 32.19 4.42 -8.11
CA PRO A 321 32.59 4.36 -6.71
C PRO A 321 32.52 5.70 -5.99
N GLY A 322 32.77 6.81 -6.69
CA GLY A 322 32.68 8.16 -6.13
C GLY A 322 31.26 8.62 -5.87
N GLU A 323 30.37 8.43 -6.83
CA GLU A 323 28.93 8.78 -6.71
C GLU A 323 28.21 7.81 -5.76
N GLY A 324 28.60 6.54 -5.76
CA GLY A 324 28.07 5.49 -4.88
C GLY A 324 28.77 5.36 -3.52
N LYS A 325 29.65 6.31 -3.13
CA LYS A 325 30.49 6.20 -1.91
C LYS A 325 29.73 6.04 -0.59
N PHE A 326 28.48 6.42 -0.55
CA PHE A 326 27.62 6.25 0.64
C PHE A 326 26.90 4.89 0.68
N ALA A 327 26.99 4.11 -0.40
CA ALA A 327 26.34 2.80 -0.45
C ALA A 327 27.14 1.76 0.36
N ASP A 328 26.43 0.92 1.09
CA ASP A 328 27.01 -0.21 1.81
C ASP A 328 27.52 -1.28 0.84
N LEU A 329 26.87 -1.45 -0.31
CA LEU A 329 27.33 -2.27 -1.42
C LEU A 329 27.03 -1.57 -2.74
N GLY A 330 27.99 -1.57 -3.65
CA GLY A 330 27.77 -1.06 -4.99
C GLY A 330 28.40 -1.94 -6.07
N ILE A 331 27.79 -1.87 -7.27
CA ILE A 331 28.30 -2.50 -8.47
C ILE A 331 28.41 -1.48 -9.60
N THR A 332 29.50 -1.57 -10.36
CA THR A 332 29.72 -0.77 -11.57
C THR A 332 30.61 -1.58 -12.52
N GLY A 333 30.92 -1.03 -13.68
CA GLY A 333 31.82 -1.73 -14.61
C GLY A 333 32.11 -0.99 -15.89
N ALA A 334 32.86 -1.67 -16.72
CA ALA A 334 33.14 -1.36 -18.10
C ALA A 334 32.81 -2.60 -18.96
N GLU A 335 33.09 -2.54 -20.27
CA GLU A 335 32.78 -3.65 -21.18
C GLU A 335 33.47 -4.96 -20.84
N ASP A 336 34.70 -4.87 -20.29
CA ASP A 336 35.63 -5.98 -20.05
C ASP A 336 35.83 -6.31 -18.55
N PHE A 337 35.22 -5.56 -17.62
CA PHE A 337 35.28 -5.86 -16.19
C PHE A 337 34.10 -5.27 -15.40
N ILE A 338 33.84 -5.83 -14.23
CA ILE A 338 32.98 -5.22 -13.19
C ILE A 338 33.78 -4.95 -11.93
N LEU A 339 33.31 -3.98 -11.16
CA LEU A 339 33.80 -3.60 -9.85
C LEU A 339 32.68 -3.72 -8.83
N LEU A 340 32.96 -4.39 -7.71
CA LEU A 340 32.17 -4.29 -6.50
C LEU A 340 32.88 -3.37 -5.53
N PHE A 341 32.11 -2.51 -4.85
CA PHE A 341 32.66 -1.57 -3.89
C PHE A 341 31.74 -1.48 -2.64
N LYS A 342 32.36 -1.18 -1.51
CA LYS A 342 31.67 -0.91 -0.24
C LYS A 342 32.14 0.45 0.27
N ARG A 343 31.22 1.38 0.47
CA ARG A 343 31.51 2.75 0.94
C ARG A 343 32.61 3.45 0.13
N GLY A 344 32.52 3.30 -1.19
CA GLY A 344 33.48 3.88 -2.14
C GLY A 344 34.79 3.12 -2.33
N VAL A 345 35.08 2.10 -1.51
CA VAL A 345 36.30 1.29 -1.62
C VAL A 345 36.03 0.07 -2.50
N ILE A 346 36.83 -0.13 -3.55
CA ILE A 346 36.72 -1.30 -4.41
C ILE A 346 37.14 -2.54 -3.61
N VAL A 347 36.22 -3.50 -3.47
CA VAL A 347 36.46 -4.77 -2.76
C VAL A 347 36.70 -5.92 -3.72
N GLN A 348 36.22 -5.83 -4.95
CA GLN A 348 36.43 -6.87 -5.95
C GLN A 348 36.44 -6.30 -7.36
N ARG A 349 37.34 -6.81 -8.20
CA ARG A 349 37.36 -6.60 -9.66
C ARG A 349 37.28 -7.95 -10.36
N ILE A 350 36.37 -8.10 -11.30
CA ILE A 350 36.16 -9.34 -12.07
C ILE A 350 36.36 -9.03 -13.55
N ASN A 351 37.25 -9.77 -14.18
CA ASN A 351 37.46 -9.68 -15.62
C ASN A 351 36.30 -10.34 -16.37
N MET A 352 35.76 -9.65 -17.36
CA MET A 352 34.62 -10.04 -18.18
C MET A 352 35.02 -10.26 -19.68
N GLN A 353 36.29 -10.13 -19.98
CA GLN A 353 36.80 -10.23 -21.35
C GLN A 353 36.55 -11.64 -21.90
N GLY A 354 36.06 -11.74 -23.13
CA GLY A 354 35.78 -13.01 -23.81
C GLY A 354 34.48 -13.72 -23.36
N LEU A 355 33.79 -13.22 -22.34
CA LEU A 355 32.52 -13.81 -21.90
C LEU A 355 31.35 -13.34 -22.75
N SER A 356 30.42 -14.23 -23.01
CA SER A 356 29.11 -13.90 -23.58
C SER A 356 28.28 -13.01 -22.61
N LYS A 357 27.24 -12.35 -23.12
CA LYS A 357 26.36 -11.53 -22.29
C LYS A 357 25.74 -12.33 -21.15
N ALA A 358 25.35 -13.57 -21.37
CA ALA A 358 24.78 -14.45 -20.35
C ALA A 358 25.79 -14.78 -19.24
N GLU A 359 27.03 -15.12 -19.62
CA GLU A 359 28.09 -15.38 -18.65
C GLU A 359 28.49 -14.14 -17.85
N LYS A 360 28.56 -12.96 -18.49
CA LYS A 360 28.79 -11.68 -17.80
C LYS A 360 27.71 -11.40 -16.75
N ASN A 361 26.44 -11.62 -17.10
CA ASN A 361 25.33 -11.44 -16.15
C ASN A 361 25.44 -12.43 -14.98
N ALA A 362 25.68 -13.71 -15.27
CA ALA A 362 25.80 -14.75 -14.23
C ALA A 362 26.97 -14.46 -13.26
N ALA A 363 28.13 -14.05 -13.80
CA ALA A 363 29.28 -13.69 -12.99
C ALA A 363 29.03 -12.44 -12.11
N ALA A 364 28.37 -11.42 -12.68
CA ALA A 364 27.98 -10.23 -11.94
C ALA A 364 26.98 -10.56 -10.82
N ASP A 365 25.96 -11.34 -11.14
CA ASP A 365 24.93 -11.74 -10.19
C ASP A 365 25.53 -12.58 -9.04
N ALA A 366 26.35 -13.57 -9.33
CA ALA A 366 27.01 -14.43 -8.33
C ALA A 366 27.93 -13.63 -7.39
N ALA A 367 28.75 -12.74 -7.97
CA ALA A 367 29.64 -11.92 -7.16
C ALA A 367 28.88 -10.91 -6.27
N PHE A 368 27.86 -10.29 -6.81
CA PHE A 368 27.01 -9.35 -6.07
C PHE A 368 26.24 -10.05 -4.94
N GLU A 369 25.67 -11.22 -5.19
CA GLU A 369 24.97 -12.02 -4.19
C GLU A 369 25.89 -12.44 -3.03
N LYS A 370 27.12 -12.85 -3.34
CA LYS A 370 28.14 -13.18 -2.32
C LYS A 370 28.41 -12.00 -1.41
N GLU A 371 28.65 -10.81 -1.99
CA GLU A 371 28.94 -9.61 -1.21
C GLU A 371 27.71 -9.11 -0.44
N LEU A 372 26.51 -9.22 -0.99
CA LEU A 372 25.27 -8.89 -0.31
C LEU A 372 25.05 -9.78 0.92
N ASN A 373 25.28 -11.09 0.78
CA ASN A 373 25.14 -12.06 1.88
C ASN A 373 26.18 -11.84 3.00
N SER A 374 27.29 -11.17 2.71
CA SER A 374 28.36 -10.88 3.68
C SER A 374 28.14 -9.60 4.50
N LEU A 375 27.11 -8.78 4.18
CA LEU A 375 26.66 -7.63 4.96
C LEU A 375 25.71 -8.07 6.09
#